data_4b00d8c6fb38b0372ab5855dba017518
#
_entry.id   4b00d8c6fb38b0372ab5855dba017518
#
_cell.length_a   1.000
_cell.length_b   1.000
_cell.length_c   1.000
_cell.angle_alpha   90.00
_cell.angle_beta   90.00
_cell.angle_gamma   90.00
#
_symmetry.space_group_name_H-M   'P 1'
#
loop_
_entity.id
_entity.type
_entity.pdbx_description
1 polymer ?
#
loop_
_entity_poly.entity_id
_entity_poly.type
_entity_poly.pdbx_seq_one_letter_code
_entity_poly.pdbx_strand_id
1 'polypeptide(L)'
;LTPEAKQPLELKATEIAVEGVSTPDYPLQKKRHSVEFLRTIQHLRPRTNLFNATFRVRSAAAFAIHEFFQNRGFTYVNTPIITGSDCEGAGEMFQVTTLDLENVPKTPDGKVDYSQDFFGKKTSLTVSGQLNAENFAMAFGDVYTFGPTFRAENSNTARHAAEFWMIEPEMAFCDLDGDLEVMEAMVKYIIEKVMERCPDDLAFFNSFVDKGLIERLKHVASSEFGRITYTD
;
A
#
# COMPACT_ATOMS: atom_id res chain seq x y z
N LEU A 1 3.69 -35.83 15.34
CA LEU A 1 4.79 -34.90 15.52
C LEU A 1 6.05 -35.48 14.91
N THR A 2 6.75 -34.67 14.12
CA THR A 2 8.00 -35.02 13.43
C THR A 2 9.08 -33.99 13.76
N PRO A 3 9.56 -33.93 15.02
CA PRO A 3 10.46 -32.88 15.50
C PRO A 3 11.82 -32.84 14.74
N GLU A 4 12.23 -33.98 14.18
CA GLU A 4 13.50 -34.09 13.43
C GLU A 4 13.33 -33.69 11.93
N ALA A 5 12.11 -33.45 11.44
CA ALA A 5 11.85 -33.06 10.07
C ALA A 5 11.80 -31.52 9.91
N LYS A 6 11.95 -31.04 8.66
CA LYS A 6 11.77 -29.62 8.35
C LYS A 6 10.43 -29.04 8.76
N GLN A 7 9.40 -29.90 8.87
CA GLN A 7 8.08 -29.54 9.37
C GLN A 7 7.80 -30.32 10.66
N PRO A 8 7.37 -29.64 11.73
CA PRO A 8 7.16 -30.28 13.02
C PRO A 8 5.91 -31.17 13.07
N LEU A 9 5.07 -31.08 12.05
CA LEU A 9 3.81 -31.81 11.93
C LEU A 9 3.73 -32.56 10.60
N GLU A 10 3.19 -33.76 10.64
CA GLU A 10 2.80 -34.57 9.50
C GLU A 10 1.36 -35.03 9.67
N LEU A 11 0.54 -34.87 8.63
CA LEU A 11 -0.82 -35.40 8.58
C LEU A 11 -0.80 -36.74 7.86
N LYS A 12 -1.19 -37.80 8.56
CA LYS A 12 -1.46 -39.11 7.97
C LYS A 12 -2.89 -39.15 7.46
N ALA A 13 -3.05 -39.17 6.14
CA ALA A 13 -4.36 -39.32 5.53
C ALA A 13 -4.87 -40.75 5.76
N THR A 14 -6.09 -40.89 6.24
CA THR A 14 -6.82 -42.17 6.32
C THR A 14 -7.74 -42.38 5.14
N GLU A 15 -8.19 -41.29 4.53
CA GLU A 15 -9.02 -41.29 3.34
C GLU A 15 -8.71 -40.04 2.49
N ILE A 16 -8.74 -40.15 1.18
CA ILE A 16 -8.55 -39.06 0.23
C ILE A 16 -9.65 -39.12 -0.82
N ALA A 17 -10.49 -38.08 -0.88
CA ALA A 17 -11.45 -37.87 -1.95
C ALA A 17 -10.92 -36.81 -2.91
N VAL A 18 -10.87 -37.10 -4.20
CA VAL A 18 -10.48 -36.17 -5.26
C VAL A 18 -11.74 -35.51 -5.82
N GLU A 19 -12.01 -34.28 -5.48
CA GLU A 19 -13.18 -33.53 -5.95
C GLU A 19 -12.96 -32.89 -7.34
N GLY A 20 -11.71 -32.66 -7.72
CA GLY A 20 -11.33 -32.12 -9.01
C GLY A 20 -9.89 -32.44 -9.38
N VAL A 21 -9.61 -32.52 -10.66
CA VAL A 21 -8.27 -32.82 -11.18
C VAL A 21 -7.55 -31.54 -11.60
N SER A 22 -6.23 -31.50 -11.37
CA SER A 22 -5.35 -30.48 -11.93
C SER A 22 -4.65 -31.03 -13.16
N THR A 23 -4.62 -30.24 -14.22
CA THR A 23 -3.95 -30.61 -15.47
C THR A 23 -2.45 -30.29 -15.42
N PRO A 24 -1.61 -30.99 -16.26
CA PRO A 24 -0.17 -30.77 -16.28
C PRO A 24 0.26 -29.35 -16.71
N ASP A 25 -0.63 -28.60 -17.36
CA ASP A 25 -0.41 -27.22 -17.82
C ASP A 25 -0.77 -26.16 -16.76
N TYR A 26 -1.12 -26.59 -15.53
CA TYR A 26 -1.34 -25.66 -14.42
C TYR A 26 -0.14 -24.72 -14.26
N PRO A 27 -0.33 -23.37 -14.27
CA PRO A 27 0.76 -22.41 -14.41
C PRO A 27 1.80 -22.45 -13.28
N LEU A 28 1.37 -22.76 -12.04
CA LEU A 28 2.29 -22.87 -10.92
C LEU A 28 2.87 -24.28 -10.83
N GLN A 29 4.04 -24.46 -11.44
CA GLN A 29 4.79 -25.70 -11.39
C GLN A 29 5.72 -25.73 -10.15
N LYS A 30 6.19 -26.93 -9.77
CA LYS A 30 7.16 -27.15 -8.66
C LYS A 30 8.57 -26.69 -9.06
N LYS A 31 8.71 -25.39 -9.37
CA LYS A 31 9.96 -24.72 -9.73
C LYS A 31 9.93 -23.27 -9.30
N ARG A 32 11.07 -22.59 -9.30
CA ARG A 32 11.13 -21.15 -9.09
C ARG A 32 10.49 -20.43 -10.29
N HIS A 33 9.60 -19.47 -9.98
CA HIS A 33 9.00 -18.57 -10.96
C HIS A 33 9.56 -17.16 -10.78
N SER A 34 9.73 -16.41 -11.88
CA SER A 34 10.10 -15.01 -11.81
C SER A 34 8.93 -14.12 -11.36
N VAL A 35 9.25 -12.95 -10.79
CA VAL A 35 8.23 -11.98 -10.37
C VAL A 35 7.42 -11.50 -11.57
N GLU A 36 8.06 -11.28 -12.71
CA GLU A 36 7.44 -10.86 -13.97
C GLU A 36 6.40 -11.87 -14.42
N PHE A 37 6.75 -13.16 -14.46
CA PHE A 37 5.79 -14.22 -14.78
C PHE A 37 4.63 -14.26 -13.77
N LEU A 38 4.91 -14.15 -12.47
CA LEU A 38 3.87 -14.18 -11.46
C LEU A 38 2.92 -12.98 -11.54
N ARG A 39 3.35 -11.86 -12.11
CA ARG A 39 2.48 -10.71 -12.41
C ARG A 39 1.47 -11.00 -13.53
N THR A 40 1.78 -11.89 -14.45
CA THR A 40 0.84 -12.30 -15.53
C THR A 40 -0.25 -13.26 -15.05
N ILE A 41 -0.07 -13.89 -13.89
CA ILE A 41 -1.02 -14.82 -13.26
C ILE A 41 -1.43 -14.33 -11.86
N GLN A 42 -1.93 -13.12 -11.77
CA GLN A 42 -2.24 -12.43 -10.51
C GLN A 42 -3.13 -13.22 -9.56
N HIS A 43 -4.11 -13.95 -10.09
CA HIS A 43 -5.05 -14.79 -9.33
C HIS A 43 -4.38 -16.02 -8.68
N LEU A 44 -3.20 -16.41 -9.13
CA LEU A 44 -2.44 -17.56 -8.60
C LEU A 44 -1.22 -17.14 -7.77
N ARG A 45 -0.64 -15.97 -8.02
CA ARG A 45 0.60 -15.54 -7.37
C ARG A 45 0.58 -15.58 -5.84
N PRO A 46 -0.56 -15.33 -5.13
CA PRO A 46 -0.60 -15.43 -3.67
C PRO A 46 -0.30 -16.83 -3.12
N ARG A 47 -0.40 -17.87 -3.95
CA ARG A 47 -0.07 -19.27 -3.58
C ARG A 47 1.43 -19.55 -3.55
N THR A 48 2.26 -18.66 -4.08
CA THR A 48 3.73 -18.78 -4.01
C THR A 48 4.26 -18.30 -2.67
N ASN A 49 5.35 -18.91 -2.20
CA ASN A 49 5.96 -18.52 -0.93
C ASN A 49 6.32 -17.03 -0.89
N LEU A 50 6.85 -16.50 -2.00
CA LEU A 50 7.22 -15.08 -2.10
C LEU A 50 6.02 -14.14 -1.89
N PHE A 51 4.96 -14.31 -2.68
CA PHE A 51 3.80 -13.41 -2.58
C PHE A 51 2.94 -13.69 -1.36
N ASN A 52 2.90 -14.93 -0.89
CA ASN A 52 2.25 -15.27 0.37
C ASN A 52 2.90 -14.53 1.54
N ALA A 53 4.24 -14.59 1.66
CA ALA A 53 4.98 -13.81 2.65
C ALA A 53 4.80 -12.30 2.46
N THR A 54 4.89 -11.81 1.21
CA THR A 54 4.70 -10.38 0.90
C THR A 54 3.35 -9.85 1.37
N PHE A 55 2.26 -10.57 1.10
CA PHE A 55 0.94 -10.11 1.49
C PHE A 55 0.67 -10.24 2.99
N ARG A 56 1.27 -11.21 3.70
CA ARG A 56 1.20 -11.26 5.17
C ARG A 56 1.93 -10.07 5.81
N VAL A 57 3.16 -9.79 5.36
CA VAL A 57 3.92 -8.62 5.84
C VAL A 57 3.18 -7.32 5.52
N ARG A 58 2.64 -7.16 4.31
CA ARG A 58 1.82 -5.99 3.96
C ARG A 58 0.61 -5.84 4.88
N SER A 59 -0.09 -6.92 5.18
CA SER A 59 -1.24 -6.91 6.09
C SER A 59 -0.83 -6.50 7.51
N ALA A 60 0.25 -7.07 8.04
CA ALA A 60 0.77 -6.73 9.36
C ALA A 60 1.21 -5.26 9.44
N ALA A 61 1.89 -4.75 8.41
CA ALA A 61 2.31 -3.35 8.32
C ALA A 61 1.11 -2.41 8.28
N ALA A 62 0.09 -2.71 7.46
CA ALA A 62 -1.12 -1.89 7.39
C ALA A 62 -1.86 -1.81 8.73
N PHE A 63 -1.95 -2.93 9.44
CA PHE A 63 -2.54 -2.92 10.78
C PHE A 63 -1.68 -2.14 11.79
N ALA A 64 -0.36 -2.26 11.72
CA ALA A 64 0.55 -1.51 12.59
C ALA A 64 0.46 0.01 12.39
N ILE A 65 0.22 0.48 11.15
CA ILE A 65 -0.04 1.90 10.86
C ILE A 65 -1.27 2.38 11.63
N HIS A 66 -2.40 1.68 11.50
CA HIS A 66 -3.61 2.04 12.22
C HIS A 66 -3.41 1.99 13.74
N GLU A 67 -2.77 0.95 14.25
CA GLU A 67 -2.48 0.80 15.68
C GLU A 67 -1.60 1.95 16.21
N PHE A 68 -0.57 2.35 15.46
CA PHE A 68 0.31 3.46 15.81
C PHE A 68 -0.46 4.76 16.02
N PHE A 69 -1.24 5.16 15.02
CA PHE A 69 -1.98 6.43 15.06
C PHE A 69 -3.12 6.40 16.09
N GLN A 70 -3.90 5.30 16.12
CA GLN A 70 -5.01 5.17 17.07
C GLN A 70 -4.53 5.20 18.53
N ASN A 71 -3.40 4.55 18.85
CA ASN A 71 -2.83 4.57 20.20
C ASN A 71 -2.29 5.94 20.62
N ARG A 72 -2.07 6.84 19.66
CA ARG A 72 -1.69 8.24 19.88
C ARG A 72 -2.86 9.21 19.88
N GLY A 73 -4.08 8.72 19.75
CA GLY A 73 -5.28 9.54 19.77
C GLY A 73 -5.64 10.18 18.43
N PHE A 74 -4.96 9.84 17.36
CA PHE A 74 -5.33 10.31 16.01
C PHE A 74 -6.65 9.72 15.56
N THR A 75 -7.46 10.53 14.89
CA THR A 75 -8.69 10.09 14.26
C THR A 75 -8.41 9.63 12.81
N TYR A 76 -8.80 8.41 12.47
CA TYR A 76 -8.74 7.94 11.09
C TYR A 76 -9.82 8.59 10.24
N VAL A 77 -9.43 9.18 9.11
CA VAL A 77 -10.33 9.83 8.17
C VAL A 77 -10.31 9.10 6.84
N ASN A 78 -11.49 8.76 6.34
CA ASN A 78 -11.65 8.13 5.04
C ASN A 78 -12.00 9.21 4.00
N THR A 79 -10.99 9.68 3.27
CA THR A 79 -11.13 10.74 2.27
C THR A 79 -11.66 10.21 0.93
N PRO A 80 -12.37 11.02 0.14
CA PRO A 80 -12.92 10.60 -1.15
C PRO A 80 -11.81 10.20 -2.14
N ILE A 81 -12.04 9.10 -2.86
CA ILE A 81 -11.15 8.63 -3.94
C ILE A 81 -11.45 9.37 -5.25
N ILE A 82 -12.73 9.66 -5.51
CA ILE A 82 -13.16 10.47 -6.67
C ILE A 82 -13.31 11.91 -6.21
N THR A 83 -12.60 12.82 -6.86
CA THR A 83 -12.54 14.21 -6.47
C THR A 83 -12.59 15.15 -7.67
N GLY A 84 -13.11 16.36 -7.45
CA GLY A 84 -13.01 17.47 -8.40
C GLY A 84 -11.83 18.42 -8.14
N SER A 85 -11.01 18.11 -7.12
CA SER A 85 -9.86 18.92 -6.72
C SER A 85 -8.56 18.21 -7.09
N ASP A 86 -7.58 18.95 -7.59
CA ASP A 86 -6.21 18.49 -7.70
C ASP A 86 -5.43 18.94 -6.47
N CYS A 87 -4.82 18.09 -5.74
CA CYS A 87 -4.09 18.44 -4.54
C CYS A 87 -2.81 19.22 -4.89
N GLU A 88 -2.92 20.54 -5.00
CA GLU A 88 -1.82 21.49 -5.28
C GLU A 88 -0.97 21.15 -6.53
N GLY A 89 -1.53 20.45 -7.49
CA GLY A 89 -0.79 19.97 -8.66
C GLY A 89 0.20 18.85 -8.33
N ALA A 90 -0.02 18.11 -7.25
CA ALA A 90 0.90 17.08 -6.76
C ALA A 90 1.11 15.90 -7.71
N GLY A 91 0.35 15.78 -8.79
CA GLY A 91 0.51 14.73 -9.79
C GLY A 91 -0.49 14.82 -10.94
N GLU A 92 -0.17 14.12 -12.04
CA GLU A 92 -1.14 13.95 -13.12
C GLU A 92 -2.30 13.04 -12.68
N MET A 93 -3.54 13.48 -12.95
CA MET A 93 -4.74 12.79 -12.47
C MET A 93 -5.35 11.90 -13.55
N PHE A 94 -5.72 10.68 -13.17
CA PHE A 94 -6.63 9.87 -13.98
C PHE A 94 -8.03 10.46 -13.95
N GLN A 95 -8.61 10.72 -15.13
CA GLN A 95 -9.99 11.21 -15.22
C GLN A 95 -10.99 10.08 -14.95
N VAL A 96 -12.03 10.40 -14.19
CA VAL A 96 -13.20 9.54 -13.98
C VAL A 96 -14.38 10.15 -14.70
N THR A 97 -15.03 9.38 -15.59
CA THR A 97 -16.18 9.84 -16.36
C THR A 97 -17.10 8.67 -16.68
N THR A 98 -18.40 8.97 -16.80
CA THR A 98 -19.43 8.07 -17.31
C THR A 98 -19.89 8.45 -18.72
N LEU A 99 -19.28 9.48 -19.31
CA LEU A 99 -19.59 9.88 -20.68
C LEU A 99 -19.14 8.81 -21.67
N ASP A 100 -19.92 8.62 -22.72
CA ASP A 100 -19.51 7.78 -23.85
C ASP A 100 -18.33 8.43 -24.59
N LEU A 101 -17.18 7.78 -24.54
CA LEU A 101 -15.96 8.32 -25.16
C LEU A 101 -16.00 8.27 -26.69
N GLU A 102 -16.88 7.47 -27.31
CA GLU A 102 -17.08 7.45 -28.76
C GLU A 102 -17.97 8.60 -29.22
N ASN A 103 -18.89 9.07 -28.34
CA ASN A 103 -19.89 10.14 -28.62
C ASN A 103 -19.89 11.17 -27.51
N VAL A 104 -18.74 11.78 -27.24
CA VAL A 104 -18.58 12.77 -26.16
C VAL A 104 -19.45 14.00 -26.43
N PRO A 105 -20.38 14.36 -25.53
CA PRO A 105 -21.18 15.57 -25.65
C PRO A 105 -20.29 16.82 -25.61
N LYS A 106 -20.67 17.83 -26.44
CA LYS A 106 -19.90 19.06 -26.58
C LYS A 106 -20.74 20.27 -26.23
N THR A 107 -20.11 21.23 -25.59
CA THR A 107 -20.63 22.59 -25.43
C THR A 107 -20.61 23.37 -26.77
N PRO A 108 -21.32 24.49 -26.90
CA PRO A 108 -21.32 25.29 -28.13
C PRO A 108 -19.91 25.77 -28.54
N ASP A 109 -18.98 25.91 -27.62
CA ASP A 109 -17.57 26.28 -27.87
C ASP A 109 -16.66 25.06 -28.16
N GLY A 110 -17.25 23.87 -28.32
CA GLY A 110 -16.56 22.65 -28.74
C GLY A 110 -15.82 21.89 -27.64
N LYS A 111 -15.92 22.32 -26.39
CA LYS A 111 -15.35 21.61 -25.24
C LYS A 111 -16.24 20.45 -24.81
N VAL A 112 -15.70 19.54 -23.98
CA VAL A 112 -16.48 18.46 -23.37
C VAL A 112 -17.54 19.08 -22.45
N ASP A 113 -18.79 18.66 -22.63
CA ASP A 113 -19.90 19.07 -21.77
C ASP A 113 -20.03 18.15 -20.55
N TYR A 114 -19.26 18.45 -19.51
CA TYR A 114 -19.30 17.71 -18.26
C TYR A 114 -20.59 17.87 -17.45
N SER A 115 -21.48 18.80 -17.83
CA SER A 115 -22.80 18.88 -17.17
C SER A 115 -23.66 17.64 -17.38
N GLN A 116 -23.33 16.84 -18.41
CA GLN A 116 -23.97 15.56 -18.72
C GLN A 116 -23.27 14.37 -18.10
N ASP A 117 -22.12 14.57 -17.41
CA ASP A 117 -21.43 13.52 -16.68
C ASP A 117 -22.09 13.27 -15.30
N PHE A 118 -21.78 12.14 -14.68
CA PHE A 118 -22.40 11.69 -13.43
C PHE A 118 -22.37 12.74 -12.31
N PHE A 119 -21.25 13.43 -12.12
CA PHE A 119 -21.12 14.48 -11.10
C PHE A 119 -21.43 15.89 -11.61
N GLY A 120 -21.85 16.06 -12.86
CA GLY A 120 -22.10 17.36 -13.48
C GLY A 120 -20.86 18.25 -13.63
N LYS A 121 -19.68 17.71 -13.44
CA LYS A 121 -18.38 18.39 -13.55
C LYS A 121 -17.27 17.38 -13.82
N LYS A 122 -16.11 17.87 -14.28
CA LYS A 122 -14.92 17.02 -14.43
C LYS A 122 -14.49 16.49 -13.07
N THR A 123 -14.26 15.17 -13.00
CA THR A 123 -13.76 14.48 -11.81
C THR A 123 -12.58 13.57 -12.16
N SER A 124 -11.80 13.25 -11.14
CA SER A 124 -10.59 12.45 -11.29
C SER A 124 -10.38 11.55 -10.08
N LEU A 125 -9.50 10.56 -10.21
CA LEU A 125 -8.99 9.83 -9.05
C LEU A 125 -8.04 10.74 -8.26
N THR A 126 -8.11 10.66 -6.94
CA THR A 126 -7.30 11.49 -6.05
C THR A 126 -5.80 11.17 -6.15
N VAL A 127 -4.96 12.18 -6.07
CA VAL A 127 -3.50 12.08 -5.97
C VAL A 127 -3.01 12.16 -4.53
N SER A 128 -3.88 12.58 -3.59
CA SER A 128 -3.63 12.68 -2.15
C SER A 128 -4.94 12.92 -1.40
N GLY A 129 -5.02 12.43 -0.18
CA GLY A 129 -6.13 12.72 0.74
C GLY A 129 -5.95 14.02 1.54
N GLN A 130 -4.78 14.67 1.44
CA GLN A 130 -4.36 15.79 2.30
C GLN A 130 -5.41 16.89 2.42
N LEU A 131 -5.85 17.52 1.32
CA LEU A 131 -6.77 18.67 1.38
C LEU A 131 -8.11 18.34 2.06
N ASN A 132 -8.56 17.09 1.95
CA ASN A 132 -9.75 16.66 2.69
C ASN A 132 -9.41 16.41 4.17
N ALA A 133 -8.27 15.79 4.48
CA ALA A 133 -7.85 15.50 5.84
C ALA A 133 -7.63 16.78 6.65
N GLU A 134 -7.07 17.85 6.06
CA GLU A 134 -6.91 19.16 6.70
C GLU A 134 -8.23 19.74 7.22
N ASN A 135 -9.34 19.58 6.49
CA ASN A 135 -10.66 20.02 6.98
C ASN A 135 -11.08 19.27 8.25
N PHE A 136 -10.69 17.99 8.36
CA PHE A 136 -10.97 17.21 9.57
C PHE A 136 -10.02 17.58 10.70
N ALA A 137 -8.74 17.89 10.40
CA ALA A 137 -7.79 18.37 11.40
C ALA A 137 -8.25 19.67 12.05
N MET A 138 -8.91 20.57 11.32
CA MET A 138 -9.51 21.79 11.86
C MET A 138 -10.62 21.52 12.91
N ALA A 139 -11.21 20.33 12.90
CA ALA A 139 -12.29 19.95 13.82
C ALA A 139 -11.82 18.97 14.91
N PHE A 140 -10.90 18.06 14.59
CA PHE A 140 -10.49 16.96 15.47
C PHE A 140 -9.07 17.11 16.03
N GLY A 141 -8.25 18.03 15.52
CA GLY A 141 -6.84 18.19 15.89
C GLY A 141 -5.96 17.24 15.09
N ASP A 142 -5.67 16.08 15.65
CA ASP A 142 -4.79 15.11 15.01
C ASP A 142 -5.60 14.04 14.24
N VAL A 143 -5.39 13.98 12.94
CA VAL A 143 -6.06 13.03 12.06
C VAL A 143 -5.05 12.34 11.16
N TYR A 144 -5.44 11.23 10.55
CA TYR A 144 -4.66 10.61 9.49
C TYR A 144 -5.56 9.96 8.46
N THR A 145 -5.13 9.96 7.21
CA THR A 145 -5.67 9.12 6.17
C THR A 145 -4.65 8.02 5.81
N PHE A 146 -5.14 6.85 5.48
CA PHE A 146 -4.36 5.75 4.95
C PHE A 146 -5.20 5.06 3.89
N GLY A 147 -4.95 5.40 2.64
CA GLY A 147 -5.80 4.99 1.54
C GLY A 147 -5.13 5.03 0.17
N PRO A 148 -5.82 4.51 -0.86
CA PRO A 148 -5.31 4.47 -2.21
C PRO A 148 -5.25 5.88 -2.81
N THR A 149 -4.15 6.15 -3.49
CA THR A 149 -3.90 7.34 -4.30
C THR A 149 -3.44 6.94 -5.70
N PHE A 150 -3.65 7.82 -6.66
CA PHE A 150 -3.47 7.51 -8.07
C PHE A 150 -2.72 8.66 -8.75
N ARG A 151 -1.65 8.33 -9.47
CA ARG A 151 -0.87 9.30 -10.24
C ARG A 151 -0.61 8.77 -11.63
N ALA A 152 -0.94 9.57 -12.65
CA ALA A 152 -0.88 9.18 -14.06
C ALA A 152 0.44 9.55 -14.74
N GLU A 153 1.45 9.97 -13.96
CA GLU A 153 2.74 10.33 -14.51
C GLU A 153 3.37 9.18 -15.30
N ASN A 154 3.85 9.50 -16.50
CA ASN A 154 4.59 8.56 -17.33
C ASN A 154 6.02 8.36 -16.79
N SER A 155 6.14 7.52 -15.77
CA SER A 155 7.42 7.20 -15.13
C SER A 155 7.67 5.70 -15.12
N ASN A 156 8.79 5.27 -15.71
CA ASN A 156 9.23 3.87 -15.80
C ASN A 156 10.35 3.56 -14.81
N THR A 157 10.17 3.86 -13.53
CA THR A 157 11.12 3.50 -12.49
C THR A 157 10.60 2.38 -11.61
N ALA A 158 11.49 1.67 -10.94
CA ALA A 158 11.11 0.59 -10.01
C ALA A 158 10.37 1.10 -8.75
N ARG A 159 10.32 2.42 -8.54
CA ARG A 159 9.74 3.06 -7.35
C ARG A 159 8.44 3.82 -7.64
N HIS A 160 8.01 3.91 -8.90
CA HIS A 160 6.77 4.58 -9.28
C HIS A 160 5.69 3.53 -9.58
N ALA A 161 4.53 3.75 -9.00
CA ALA A 161 3.32 2.98 -9.27
C ALA A 161 2.17 3.95 -9.54
N ALA A 162 1.30 3.61 -10.48
CA ALA A 162 0.14 4.43 -10.81
C ALA A 162 -0.94 4.41 -9.71
N GLU A 163 -0.92 3.37 -8.87
CA GLU A 163 -1.78 3.20 -7.69
C GLU A 163 -0.91 2.76 -6.51
N PHE A 164 -1.02 3.46 -5.40
CA PHE A 164 -0.31 3.16 -4.16
C PHE A 164 -1.09 3.67 -2.95
N TRP A 165 -0.74 3.23 -1.76
CA TRP A 165 -1.37 3.69 -0.53
C TRP A 165 -0.47 4.72 0.15
N MET A 166 -1.03 5.87 0.50
CA MET A 166 -0.33 6.90 1.26
C MET A 166 -0.76 6.89 2.73
N ILE A 167 0.19 7.20 3.59
CA ILE A 167 -0.02 7.49 5.00
C ILE A 167 0.14 9.00 5.14
N GLU A 168 -0.92 9.69 5.49
CA GLU A 168 -0.94 11.16 5.50
C GLU A 168 -1.53 11.63 6.83
N PRO A 169 -0.71 11.80 7.89
CA PRO A 169 -1.14 12.45 9.11
C PRO A 169 -1.24 13.96 8.92
N GLU A 170 -2.26 14.57 9.50
CA GLU A 170 -2.43 16.01 9.57
C GLU A 170 -2.63 16.40 11.04
N MET A 171 -1.74 17.23 11.54
CA MET A 171 -1.68 17.58 12.96
C MET A 171 -1.86 19.10 13.15
N ALA A 172 -2.97 19.48 13.77
CA ALA A 172 -3.19 20.89 14.11
C ALA A 172 -2.18 21.36 15.15
N PHE A 173 -1.66 22.59 14.98
CA PHE A 173 -0.68 23.22 15.88
C PHE A 173 0.66 22.48 16.02
N CYS A 174 0.99 21.60 15.10
CA CYS A 174 2.26 20.89 15.04
C CYS A 174 3.25 21.65 14.14
N ASP A 175 4.49 21.77 14.58
CA ASP A 175 5.57 22.30 13.76
C ASP A 175 6.38 21.16 13.08
N LEU A 176 7.37 21.53 12.30
CA LEU A 176 8.22 20.57 11.59
C LEU A 176 8.94 19.60 12.53
N ASP A 177 9.38 20.07 13.70
CA ASP A 177 10.07 19.20 14.66
C ASP A 177 9.13 18.12 15.22
N GLY A 178 7.90 18.51 15.56
CA GLY A 178 6.86 17.57 15.99
C GLY A 178 6.48 16.55 14.91
N ASP A 179 6.38 16.98 13.65
CA ASP A 179 6.11 16.08 12.53
C ASP A 179 7.25 15.07 12.32
N LEU A 180 8.50 15.52 12.39
CA LEU A 180 9.68 14.63 12.29
C LEU A 180 9.72 13.60 13.42
N GLU A 181 9.32 13.96 14.64
CA GLU A 181 9.22 13.02 15.77
C GLU A 181 8.15 11.94 15.53
N VAL A 182 6.98 12.32 15.04
CA VAL A 182 5.91 11.37 14.70
C VAL A 182 6.34 10.45 13.56
N MET A 183 6.98 10.98 12.53
CA MET A 183 7.47 10.23 11.38
C MET A 183 8.51 9.18 11.81
N GLU A 184 9.52 9.57 12.61
CA GLU A 184 10.54 8.65 13.12
C GLU A 184 9.91 7.55 13.98
N ALA A 185 9.04 7.93 14.92
CA ALA A 185 8.36 6.98 15.80
C ALA A 185 7.49 5.99 15.01
N MET A 186 6.77 6.46 13.97
CA MET A 186 5.94 5.62 13.12
C MET A 186 6.76 4.57 12.37
N VAL A 187 7.85 4.98 11.74
CA VAL A 187 8.72 4.06 10.97
C VAL A 187 9.28 2.98 11.88
N LYS A 188 9.80 3.34 13.05
CA LYS A 188 10.33 2.39 14.04
C LYS A 188 9.25 1.43 14.51
N TYR A 189 8.09 1.94 14.88
CA TYR A 189 6.95 1.14 15.34
C TYR A 189 6.49 0.10 14.30
N ILE A 190 6.34 0.50 13.03
CA ILE A 190 5.96 -0.41 11.95
C ILE A 190 6.99 -1.52 11.79
N ILE A 191 8.28 -1.18 11.79
CA ILE A 191 9.36 -2.17 11.69
C ILE A 191 9.31 -3.18 12.85
N GLU A 192 9.19 -2.69 14.09
CA GLU A 192 9.11 -3.53 15.29
C GLU A 192 7.91 -4.48 15.23
N LYS A 193 6.73 -3.95 14.87
CA LYS A 193 5.51 -4.75 14.77
C LYS A 193 5.55 -5.78 13.65
N VAL A 194 6.16 -5.47 12.52
CA VAL A 194 6.38 -6.44 11.44
C VAL A 194 7.36 -7.52 11.86
N MET A 195 8.45 -7.16 12.56
CA MET A 195 9.41 -8.13 13.08
C MET A 195 8.79 -9.05 14.14
N GLU A 196 7.91 -8.52 14.99
CA GLU A 196 7.18 -9.28 16.01
C GLU A 196 6.17 -10.27 15.39
N ARG A 197 5.40 -9.80 14.38
CA ARG A 197 4.25 -10.54 13.84
C ARG A 197 4.58 -11.48 12.68
N CYS A 198 5.66 -11.21 11.96
CA CYS A 198 6.02 -11.92 10.74
C CYS A 198 7.48 -12.46 10.75
N PRO A 199 7.95 -13.10 11.85
CA PRO A 199 9.35 -13.53 11.95
C PRO A 199 9.72 -14.55 10.88
N ASP A 200 8.86 -15.50 10.56
CA ASP A 200 9.11 -16.54 9.55
C ASP A 200 9.16 -15.97 8.13
N ASP A 201 8.27 -14.99 7.83
CA ASP A 201 8.27 -14.32 6.54
C ASP A 201 9.51 -13.47 6.34
N LEU A 202 9.96 -12.77 7.37
CA LEU A 202 11.21 -12.01 7.34
C LEU A 202 12.43 -12.92 7.23
N ALA A 203 12.44 -14.07 7.89
CA ALA A 203 13.49 -15.07 7.72
C ALA A 203 13.54 -15.61 6.29
N PHE A 204 12.37 -15.84 5.68
CA PHE A 204 12.27 -16.21 4.27
C PHE A 204 12.86 -15.11 3.37
N PHE A 205 12.45 -13.85 3.53
CA PHE A 205 13.00 -12.75 2.74
C PHE A 205 14.50 -12.58 2.93
N ASN A 206 14.98 -12.66 4.16
CA ASN A 206 16.41 -12.54 4.47
C ASN A 206 17.23 -13.66 3.82
N SER A 207 16.66 -14.85 3.68
CA SER A 207 17.35 -16.00 3.09
C SER A 207 17.33 -16.01 1.56
N PHE A 208 16.21 -15.58 0.95
CA PHE A 208 15.95 -15.81 -0.47
C PHE A 208 15.83 -14.54 -1.32
N VAL A 209 15.64 -13.37 -0.70
CA VAL A 209 15.43 -12.10 -1.41
C VAL A 209 16.54 -11.10 -1.11
N ASP A 210 16.84 -10.85 0.18
CA ASP A 210 17.81 -9.85 0.60
C ASP A 210 18.49 -10.27 1.91
N LYS A 211 19.71 -10.77 1.81
CA LYS A 211 20.48 -11.36 2.92
C LYS A 211 20.82 -10.40 4.07
N GLY A 212 20.67 -9.10 3.88
CA GLY A 212 20.93 -8.07 4.90
C GLY A 212 19.67 -7.48 5.51
N LEU A 213 18.49 -7.99 5.15
CA LEU A 213 17.21 -7.37 5.49
C LEU A 213 17.00 -7.22 6.99
N ILE A 214 17.12 -8.29 7.76
CA ILE A 214 16.81 -8.28 9.20
C ILE A 214 17.78 -7.37 9.97
N GLU A 215 19.08 -7.40 9.65
CA GLU A 215 20.06 -6.52 10.28
C GLU A 215 19.79 -5.05 9.98
N ARG A 216 19.44 -4.73 8.73
CA ARG A 216 19.08 -3.37 8.33
C ARG A 216 17.80 -2.90 9.04
N LEU A 217 16.76 -3.72 9.15
CA LEU A 217 15.55 -3.36 9.88
C LEU A 217 15.84 -3.11 11.37
N LYS A 218 16.63 -3.97 12.02
CA LYS A 218 17.06 -3.76 13.40
C LYS A 218 17.85 -2.47 13.57
N HIS A 219 18.76 -2.19 12.65
CA HIS A 219 19.56 -0.96 12.67
C HIS A 219 18.67 0.26 12.58
N VAL A 220 17.74 0.32 11.64
CA VAL A 220 16.80 1.45 11.50
C VAL A 220 15.93 1.63 12.75
N ALA A 221 15.39 0.53 13.31
CA ALA A 221 14.54 0.60 14.48
C ALA A 221 15.29 1.09 15.75
N SER A 222 16.59 0.80 15.86
CA SER A 222 17.40 1.16 17.04
C SER A 222 18.19 2.47 16.92
N SER A 223 18.30 3.05 15.72
CA SER A 223 19.10 4.26 15.48
C SER A 223 18.27 5.52 15.69
N GLU A 224 18.92 6.61 16.10
CA GLU A 224 18.36 7.97 15.96
C GLU A 224 18.41 8.40 14.50
N PHE A 225 17.35 9.07 14.03
CA PHE A 225 17.33 9.59 12.66
C PHE A 225 18.09 10.92 12.60
N GLY A 226 19.01 11.01 11.66
CA GLY A 226 19.72 12.24 11.38
C GLY A 226 18.78 13.29 10.78
N ARG A 227 18.85 14.51 11.29
CA ARG A 227 18.13 15.68 10.75
C ARG A 227 19.13 16.57 10.04
N ILE A 228 18.89 16.81 8.77
CA ILE A 228 19.73 17.69 7.92
C ILE A 228 18.82 18.70 7.22
N THR A 229 19.34 19.88 6.96
CA THR A 229 18.59 20.87 6.17
C THR A 229 18.69 20.56 4.67
N TYR A 230 17.81 21.16 3.87
CA TYR A 230 17.84 20.97 2.40
C TYR A 230 19.16 21.43 1.78
N THR A 231 19.85 22.38 2.42
CA THR A 231 21.09 23.00 1.92
C THR A 231 22.36 22.32 2.41
N ASP A 232 22.28 21.42 3.37
CA ASP A 232 23.39 20.62 3.93
C ASP A 232 23.54 19.28 3.20
#